data_6c55f05dc557563f21fc7cd323596312
#
_entry.id   6c55f05dc557563f21fc7cd323596312
#
_cell.length_a   1.000
_cell.length_b   1.000
_cell.length_c   1.000
_cell.angle_alpha   90.00
_cell.angle_beta   90.00
_cell.angle_gamma   90.00
#
_symmetry.space_group_name_H-M   'P 1'
#
loop_
_entity.id
_entity.type
_entity.pdbx_description
1 polymer ?
#
loop_
_entity_poly.entity_id
_entity_poly.type
_entity_poly.pdbx_seq_one_letter_code
_entity_poly.pdbx_strand_id
1 'polypeptide(L)'
;MCVREVAAYRRQSPPEVVWNNLADPGVQIPCDAQGFRPAPDALMRRFHVLTRDGHWLHGAPAFAALWSRLGQPWRWLAAIGRLPGGLWLMDTVYALFLRARPTLQRIAHHLVQPDTLPAAMIPALRSDHAGETGAVWIYRAMLAIHRDAALRALLEEHLEQEQRHLAAFNALLPWRCRSRLLVLWRIAGALTGLVAALGGRRWTLATIAAVERFVDRHYLEQIEQLEASIGLPYQEPQTSRNAIEPGGVDCPTGVCAVAGGNTPVANAVELLEFLKACRQDECRHRDDALSALDEPDDRASYQNRGLGARALVGWCALVDRGSVMAVKAAKAL
;
A
#
# COMPACT_ATOMS: atom_id res chain seq x y z
N MET A 1 13.39 18.31 1.07
CA MET A 1 12.92 18.61 -0.29
C MET A 1 12.27 17.35 -0.86
N CYS A 2 11.28 17.50 -1.72
CA CYS A 2 10.68 16.37 -2.43
C CYS A 2 11.65 15.87 -3.51
N VAL A 3 11.76 14.55 -3.72
CA VAL A 3 12.65 13.95 -4.74
C VAL A 3 12.36 14.54 -6.14
N ARG A 4 11.10 14.78 -6.47
CA ARG A 4 10.67 15.43 -7.73
C ARG A 4 11.17 16.86 -7.89
N GLU A 5 11.14 17.61 -6.80
CA GLU A 5 11.63 19.00 -6.79
C GLU A 5 13.14 19.03 -7.03
N VAL A 6 13.90 18.17 -6.35
CA VAL A 6 15.33 18.00 -6.58
C VAL A 6 15.63 17.57 -8.01
N ALA A 7 14.86 16.62 -8.55
CA ALA A 7 15.02 16.18 -9.93
C ALA A 7 14.74 17.31 -10.95
N ALA A 8 13.76 18.18 -10.68
CA ALA A 8 13.46 19.35 -11.52
C ALA A 8 14.62 20.36 -11.51
N TYR A 9 15.18 20.63 -10.34
CA TYR A 9 16.35 21.50 -10.22
C TYR A 9 17.59 20.90 -10.88
N ARG A 10 17.86 19.61 -10.69
CA ARG A 10 19.00 18.92 -11.32
C ARG A 10 18.98 19.03 -12.84
N ARG A 11 17.81 18.86 -13.48
CA ARG A 11 17.68 18.99 -14.94
C ARG A 11 18.02 20.37 -15.48
N GLN A 12 17.87 21.40 -14.66
CA GLN A 12 18.11 22.79 -15.04
C GLN A 12 19.41 23.35 -14.44
N SER A 13 20.10 22.59 -13.62
CA SER A 13 21.34 23.00 -12.97
C SER A 13 22.51 22.94 -13.94
N PRO A 14 23.34 23.98 -13.99
CA PRO A 14 24.59 23.92 -14.73
C PRO A 14 25.55 22.91 -14.07
N PRO A 15 26.57 22.41 -14.81
CA PRO A 15 27.50 21.37 -14.33
C PRO A 15 28.25 21.69 -13.03
N GLU A 16 28.39 23.00 -12.73
CA GLU A 16 29.09 23.45 -11.53
C GLU A 16 28.27 23.27 -10.24
N VAL A 17 26.99 22.96 -10.32
CA VAL A 17 26.13 22.69 -9.16
C VAL A 17 26.24 21.23 -8.78
N VAL A 18 26.94 20.96 -7.68
CA VAL A 18 27.09 19.62 -7.13
C VAL A 18 25.95 19.32 -6.18
N TRP A 19 25.29 18.18 -6.37
CA TRP A 19 24.18 17.71 -5.56
C TRP A 19 24.59 16.56 -4.67
N ASN A 20 24.63 16.76 -3.35
CA ASN A 20 24.94 15.75 -2.36
C ASN A 20 23.64 15.13 -1.82
N ASN A 21 23.55 13.79 -1.90
CA ASN A 21 22.44 13.04 -1.30
C ASN A 21 22.81 12.66 0.14
N LEU A 22 22.20 13.30 1.12
CA LEU A 22 22.47 13.03 2.53
C LEU A 22 21.97 11.66 3.02
N ALA A 23 21.16 10.96 2.24
CA ALA A 23 20.75 9.59 2.55
C ALA A 23 21.80 8.56 2.12
N ASP A 24 22.83 8.95 1.37
CA ASP A 24 23.95 8.09 1.00
C ASP A 24 24.92 7.99 2.18
N PRO A 25 25.17 6.79 2.74
CA PRO A 25 26.10 6.59 3.86
C PRO A 25 27.55 7.02 3.56
N GLY A 26 27.93 7.05 2.28
CA GLY A 26 29.26 7.45 1.82
C GLY A 26 29.41 8.95 1.54
N VAL A 27 28.35 9.76 1.69
CA VAL A 27 28.41 11.17 1.34
C VAL A 27 29.32 11.94 2.31
N GLN A 28 30.31 12.61 1.74
CA GLN A 28 31.16 13.53 2.50
C GLN A 28 30.60 14.94 2.42
N ILE A 29 30.22 15.48 3.59
CA ILE A 29 29.79 16.88 3.69
C ILE A 29 31.04 17.76 3.67
N PRO A 30 31.18 18.70 2.70
CA PRO A 30 32.33 19.58 2.63
C PRO A 30 32.40 20.53 3.82
N CYS A 31 33.62 21.00 4.14
CA CYS A 31 33.82 22.11 5.07
C CYS A 31 33.70 23.45 4.32
N ASP A 32 33.31 24.49 5.05
CA ASP A 32 33.41 25.86 4.54
C ASP A 32 34.87 26.41 4.57
N ALA A 33 35.04 27.65 4.15
CA ALA A 33 36.35 28.31 4.14
C ALA A 33 36.99 28.45 5.53
N GLN A 34 36.19 28.35 6.60
CA GLN A 34 36.63 28.42 7.99
C GLN A 34 36.79 27.01 8.62
N GLY A 35 36.61 25.94 7.86
CA GLY A 35 36.69 24.57 8.36
C GLY A 35 35.41 24.08 9.07
N PHE A 36 34.35 24.89 9.08
CA PHE A 36 33.09 24.49 9.70
C PHE A 36 32.32 23.55 8.80
N ARG A 37 31.72 22.53 9.41
CA ARG A 37 30.84 21.53 8.75
C ARG A 37 29.53 21.46 9.50
N PRO A 38 28.40 21.75 8.84
CA PRO A 38 27.09 21.60 9.48
C PRO A 38 26.82 20.14 9.86
N ALA A 39 26.18 19.95 11.02
CA ALA A 39 25.75 18.61 11.43
C ALA A 39 24.69 18.05 10.43
N PRO A 40 24.71 16.74 10.16
CA PRO A 40 23.74 16.10 9.25
C PRO A 40 22.29 16.43 9.58
N ASP A 41 21.94 16.47 10.87
CA ASP A 41 20.60 16.82 11.33
C ASP A 41 20.19 18.26 10.96
N ALA A 42 21.12 19.21 10.99
CA ALA A 42 20.85 20.59 10.58
C ALA A 42 20.57 20.66 9.08
N LEU A 43 21.34 19.92 8.28
CA LEU A 43 21.17 19.81 6.83
C LEU A 43 19.82 19.16 6.45
N MET A 44 19.35 18.19 7.25
CA MET A 44 18.04 17.53 7.02
C MET A 44 16.85 18.43 7.40
N ARG A 45 17.02 19.34 8.36
CA ARG A 45 15.95 20.24 8.80
C ARG A 45 15.66 21.37 7.83
N ARG A 46 16.68 21.89 7.14
CA ARG A 46 16.58 23.04 6.23
C ARG A 46 17.39 22.79 4.97
N PHE A 47 17.06 23.49 3.90
CA PHE A 47 17.85 23.51 2.68
C PHE A 47 19.14 24.31 2.89
N HIS A 48 20.28 23.76 2.46
CA HIS A 48 21.60 24.38 2.58
C HIS A 48 22.33 24.38 1.23
N VAL A 49 23.13 25.41 1.04
CA VAL A 49 24.02 25.56 -0.13
C VAL A 49 25.37 26.05 0.36
N LEU A 50 26.44 25.38 -0.06
CA LEU A 50 27.80 25.90 0.08
C LEU A 50 28.14 26.71 -1.18
N THR A 51 28.44 27.99 -0.99
CA THR A 51 28.81 28.89 -2.09
C THR A 51 30.26 28.63 -2.57
N ARG A 52 30.60 29.16 -3.75
CA ARG A 52 31.99 29.11 -4.26
C ARG A 52 32.98 29.82 -3.33
N ASP A 53 32.52 30.85 -2.65
CA ASP A 53 33.33 31.63 -1.72
C ASP A 53 33.49 30.91 -0.37
N GLY A 54 33.05 29.67 -0.26
CA GLY A 54 33.22 28.83 0.90
C GLY A 54 32.30 29.20 2.07
N HIS A 55 31.11 29.71 1.84
CA HIS A 55 30.14 30.04 2.90
C HIS A 55 28.90 29.15 2.83
N TRP A 56 28.48 28.61 3.99
CA TRP A 56 27.23 27.92 4.12
C TRP A 56 26.05 28.88 4.21
N LEU A 57 25.13 28.78 3.26
CA LEU A 57 23.83 29.46 3.28
C LEU A 57 22.74 28.46 3.63
N HIS A 58 21.70 28.91 4.34
CA HIS A 58 20.53 28.10 4.66
C HIS A 58 19.24 28.89 4.47
N GLY A 59 18.09 28.21 4.28
CA GLY A 59 16.79 28.86 4.11
C GLY A 59 16.71 29.71 2.83
N ALA A 60 16.11 30.91 2.93
CA ALA A 60 15.90 31.80 1.78
C ALA A 60 17.18 32.20 1.06
N PRO A 61 18.27 32.57 1.73
CA PRO A 61 19.56 32.84 1.08
C PRO A 61 20.06 31.65 0.25
N ALA A 62 19.91 30.41 0.74
CA ALA A 62 20.33 29.21 0.01
C ALA A 62 19.48 29.00 -1.26
N PHE A 63 18.17 29.21 -1.21
CA PHE A 63 17.30 29.17 -2.38
C PHE A 63 17.62 30.27 -3.39
N ALA A 64 17.83 31.52 -2.92
CA ALA A 64 18.19 32.63 -3.79
C ALA A 64 19.52 32.34 -4.52
N ALA A 65 20.52 31.80 -3.82
CA ALA A 65 21.79 31.40 -4.41
C ALA A 65 21.62 30.31 -5.47
N LEU A 66 20.88 29.25 -5.18
CA LEU A 66 20.57 28.18 -6.13
C LEU A 66 19.81 28.72 -7.34
N TRP A 67 18.68 29.41 -7.11
CA TRP A 67 17.80 29.90 -8.19
C TRP A 67 18.49 30.92 -9.09
N SER A 68 19.46 31.66 -8.59
CA SER A 68 20.27 32.57 -9.42
C SER A 68 21.11 31.84 -10.47
N ARG A 69 21.39 30.54 -10.26
CA ARG A 69 22.17 29.68 -11.16
C ARG A 69 21.30 28.85 -12.11
N LEU A 70 19.99 28.76 -11.84
CA LEU A 70 19.03 28.06 -12.70
C LEU A 70 18.51 28.97 -13.82
N GLY A 71 17.85 28.38 -14.81
CA GLY A 71 17.16 29.09 -15.89
C GLY A 71 15.88 29.80 -15.40
N GLN A 72 15.15 30.42 -16.34
CA GLN A 72 13.80 30.93 -16.08
C GLN A 72 12.85 29.78 -15.73
N PRO A 73 11.88 29.93 -14.81
CA PRO A 73 11.50 31.18 -14.10
C PRO A 73 12.27 31.44 -12.79
N TRP A 74 13.18 30.56 -12.38
CA TRP A 74 13.83 30.58 -11.07
C TRP A 74 14.64 31.86 -10.80
N ARG A 75 15.25 32.40 -11.87
CA ARG A 75 16.00 33.65 -11.76
C ARG A 75 15.13 34.85 -11.34
N TRP A 76 13.85 34.85 -11.74
CA TRP A 76 12.91 35.87 -11.26
C TRP A 76 12.65 35.75 -9.76
N LEU A 77 12.51 34.52 -9.25
CA LEU A 77 12.34 34.30 -7.82
C LEU A 77 13.60 34.68 -7.04
N ALA A 78 14.80 34.41 -7.57
CA ALA A 78 16.05 34.86 -6.97
C ALA A 78 16.14 36.39 -6.92
N ALA A 79 15.58 37.11 -7.89
CA ALA A 79 15.58 38.58 -7.90
C ALA A 79 14.77 39.18 -6.75
N ILE A 80 13.72 38.49 -6.27
CA ILE A 80 12.96 38.92 -5.07
C ILE A 80 13.89 39.07 -3.86
N GLY A 81 14.86 38.15 -3.69
CA GLY A 81 15.83 38.19 -2.60
C GLY A 81 16.76 39.43 -2.62
N ARG A 82 16.85 40.16 -3.76
CA ARG A 82 17.64 41.39 -3.89
C ARG A 82 16.87 42.64 -3.50
N LEU A 83 15.55 42.55 -3.35
CA LEU A 83 14.70 43.66 -2.92
C LEU A 83 14.84 43.90 -1.41
N PRO A 84 14.72 45.14 -0.94
CA PRO A 84 14.66 45.44 0.50
C PRO A 84 13.55 44.59 1.16
N GLY A 85 13.87 43.81 2.20
CA GLY A 85 12.93 42.91 2.85
C GLY A 85 12.59 41.61 2.10
N GLY A 86 13.09 41.43 0.85
CA GLY A 86 12.79 40.28 0.02
C GLY A 86 13.25 38.94 0.64
N LEU A 87 14.45 38.90 1.21
CA LEU A 87 14.95 37.72 1.93
C LEU A 87 14.11 37.39 3.16
N TRP A 88 13.69 38.42 3.92
CA TRP A 88 12.79 38.20 5.05
C TRP A 88 11.45 37.64 4.64
N LEU A 89 10.84 38.14 3.55
CA LEU A 89 9.61 37.59 2.99
C LEU A 89 9.79 36.13 2.56
N MET A 90 10.86 35.84 1.85
CA MET A 90 11.17 34.47 1.40
C MET A 90 11.38 33.52 2.58
N ASP A 91 12.08 33.93 3.64
CA ASP A 91 12.26 33.12 4.85
C ASP A 91 10.95 32.90 5.60
N THR A 92 10.08 33.91 5.66
CA THR A 92 8.75 33.79 6.25
C THR A 92 7.91 32.77 5.49
N VAL A 93 7.86 32.86 4.16
CA VAL A 93 7.15 31.88 3.30
C VAL A 93 7.74 30.50 3.47
N TYR A 94 9.07 30.37 3.52
CA TYR A 94 9.74 29.09 3.74
C TYR A 94 9.44 28.50 5.12
N ALA A 95 9.42 29.33 6.17
CA ALA A 95 9.06 28.89 7.52
C ALA A 95 7.60 28.40 7.59
N LEU A 96 6.67 29.07 6.93
CA LEU A 96 5.28 28.64 6.79
C LEU A 96 5.18 27.31 6.03
N PHE A 97 5.93 27.18 4.92
CA PHE A 97 6.01 25.94 4.18
C PHE A 97 6.55 24.79 5.05
N LEU A 98 7.61 25.01 5.84
CA LEU A 98 8.15 23.98 6.73
C LEU A 98 7.12 23.52 7.79
N ARG A 99 6.31 24.45 8.31
CA ARG A 99 5.20 24.12 9.23
C ARG A 99 4.09 23.34 8.54
N ALA A 100 3.72 23.74 7.34
CA ALA A 100 2.69 23.07 6.53
C ALA A 100 3.18 21.76 5.88
N ARG A 101 4.51 21.56 5.77
CA ARG A 101 5.14 20.44 5.08
C ARG A 101 4.57 19.06 5.48
N PRO A 102 4.35 18.70 6.76
CA PRO A 102 3.79 17.38 7.11
C PRO A 102 2.38 17.20 6.58
N THR A 103 1.57 18.25 6.58
CA THR A 103 0.21 18.23 6.03
C THR A 103 0.24 18.17 4.51
N LEU A 104 1.08 18.97 3.87
CA LEU A 104 1.27 18.97 2.42
C LEU A 104 1.83 17.64 1.92
N GLN A 105 2.74 17.00 2.66
CA GLN A 105 3.26 15.68 2.33
C GLN A 105 2.15 14.62 2.42
N ARG A 106 1.30 14.66 3.44
CA ARG A 106 0.13 13.77 3.53
C ARG A 106 -0.82 13.98 2.34
N ILE A 107 -1.15 15.24 2.03
CA ILE A 107 -1.99 15.56 0.87
C ILE A 107 -1.31 15.12 -0.44
N ALA A 108 -0.02 15.41 -0.61
CA ALA A 108 0.72 15.02 -1.81
C ALA A 108 0.82 13.50 -1.96
N HIS A 109 1.02 12.76 -0.86
CA HIS A 109 1.00 11.30 -0.89
C HIS A 109 -0.34 10.74 -1.39
N HIS A 110 -1.44 11.39 -1.06
CA HIS A 110 -2.76 11.02 -1.56
C HIS A 110 -3.04 11.49 -3.01
N LEU A 111 -2.36 12.55 -3.46
CA LEU A 111 -2.63 13.17 -4.77
C LEU A 111 -1.67 12.72 -5.88
N VAL A 112 -0.48 12.31 -5.52
CA VAL A 112 0.60 12.00 -6.47
C VAL A 112 0.73 10.48 -6.58
N GLN A 113 0.61 9.98 -7.81
CA GLN A 113 0.93 8.60 -8.11
C GLN A 113 2.41 8.35 -7.78
N PRO A 114 2.75 7.30 -7.01
CA PRO A 114 4.15 6.96 -6.79
C PRO A 114 4.79 6.62 -8.15
N ASP A 115 5.89 7.28 -8.48
CA ASP A 115 6.65 7.01 -9.72
C ASP A 115 7.25 5.59 -9.75
N THR A 116 7.06 4.84 -8.66
CA THR A 116 7.61 3.51 -8.42
C THR A 116 6.66 2.37 -8.79
N LEU A 117 5.35 2.64 -8.94
CA LEU A 117 4.40 1.62 -9.34
C LEU A 117 4.35 1.48 -10.86
N PRO A 118 4.41 0.25 -11.41
CA PRO A 118 4.18 0.02 -12.82
C PRO A 118 2.77 0.52 -13.20
N ALA A 119 2.69 1.43 -14.16
CA ALA A 119 1.40 2.02 -14.56
C ALA A 119 0.38 0.96 -15.02
N ALA A 120 0.87 -0.13 -15.62
CA ALA A 120 0.06 -1.26 -16.04
C ALA A 120 -0.62 -1.99 -14.86
N MET A 121 -0.02 -1.94 -13.67
CA MET A 121 -0.56 -2.61 -12.47
C MET A 121 -1.63 -1.79 -11.74
N ILE A 122 -1.76 -0.49 -12.00
CA ILE A 122 -2.69 0.38 -11.26
C ILE A 122 -4.14 -0.09 -11.33
N PRO A 123 -4.69 -0.53 -12.49
CA PRO A 123 -6.05 -1.05 -12.52
C PRO A 123 -6.23 -2.31 -11.68
N ALA A 124 -5.22 -3.20 -11.64
CA ALA A 124 -5.21 -4.40 -10.82
C ALA A 124 -5.19 -4.03 -9.34
N LEU A 125 -4.22 -3.23 -8.88
CA LEU A 125 -4.11 -2.76 -7.51
C LEU A 125 -5.36 -1.95 -7.05
N ARG A 126 -6.03 -1.26 -7.97
CA ARG A 126 -7.32 -0.62 -7.70
C ARG A 126 -8.41 -1.63 -7.39
N SER A 127 -8.44 -2.74 -8.13
CA SER A 127 -9.40 -3.82 -7.85
C SER A 127 -9.12 -4.50 -6.52
N ASP A 128 -7.86 -4.69 -6.14
CA ASP A 128 -7.49 -5.26 -4.86
C ASP A 128 -7.93 -4.34 -3.71
N HIS A 129 -7.59 -3.06 -3.78
CA HIS A 129 -8.04 -2.08 -2.79
C HIS A 129 -9.58 -2.05 -2.64
N ALA A 130 -10.32 -2.24 -3.74
CA ALA A 130 -11.78 -2.33 -3.71
C ALA A 130 -12.24 -3.66 -3.07
N GLY A 131 -11.55 -4.76 -3.37
CA GLY A 131 -11.77 -6.09 -2.78
C GLY A 131 -11.58 -6.06 -1.27
N GLU A 132 -10.41 -5.59 -0.79
CA GLU A 132 -10.12 -5.44 0.64
C GLU A 132 -11.15 -4.55 1.35
N THR A 133 -11.59 -3.47 0.68
CA THR A 133 -12.69 -2.63 1.21
C THR A 133 -13.97 -3.45 1.37
N GLY A 134 -14.31 -4.31 0.42
CA GLY A 134 -15.46 -5.21 0.48
C GLY A 134 -15.30 -6.26 1.59
N ALA A 135 -14.15 -6.94 1.65
CA ALA A 135 -13.82 -7.99 2.61
C ALA A 135 -13.97 -7.52 4.06
N VAL A 136 -13.39 -6.38 4.41
CA VAL A 136 -13.59 -5.77 5.74
C VAL A 136 -15.07 -5.63 6.09
N TRP A 137 -15.95 -5.28 5.15
CA TRP A 137 -17.38 -5.14 5.42
C TRP A 137 -18.13 -6.46 5.42
N ILE A 138 -17.66 -7.48 4.69
CA ILE A 138 -18.15 -8.87 4.79
C ILE A 138 -17.97 -9.38 6.22
N TYR A 139 -16.74 -9.34 6.73
CA TYR A 139 -16.42 -9.84 8.08
C TYR A 139 -17.12 -9.05 9.18
N ARG A 140 -17.21 -7.72 9.06
CA ARG A 140 -17.98 -6.87 10.01
C ARG A 140 -19.46 -7.25 10.08
N ALA A 141 -20.09 -7.51 8.94
CA ALA A 141 -21.48 -7.90 8.90
C ALA A 141 -21.69 -9.31 9.51
N MET A 142 -20.78 -10.25 9.25
CA MET A 142 -20.79 -11.57 9.85
C MET A 142 -20.67 -11.50 11.39
N LEU A 143 -19.73 -10.72 11.89
CA LEU A 143 -19.49 -10.51 13.32
C LEU A 143 -20.69 -9.83 14.03
N ALA A 144 -21.45 -9.01 13.35
CA ALA A 144 -22.64 -8.36 13.92
C ALA A 144 -23.77 -9.35 14.25
N ILE A 145 -23.82 -10.48 13.55
CA ILE A 145 -24.89 -11.51 13.69
C ILE A 145 -24.45 -12.68 14.55
N HIS A 146 -23.25 -13.24 14.31
CA HIS A 146 -22.79 -14.43 14.99
C HIS A 146 -22.48 -14.19 16.48
N ARG A 147 -22.86 -15.18 17.31
CA ARG A 147 -22.65 -15.19 18.77
C ARG A 147 -21.74 -16.34 19.22
N ASP A 148 -21.53 -17.33 18.39
CA ASP A 148 -20.64 -18.45 18.68
C ASP A 148 -19.21 -17.97 18.88
N ALA A 149 -18.59 -18.34 19.99
CA ALA A 149 -17.28 -17.80 20.37
C ALA A 149 -16.14 -18.28 19.44
N ALA A 150 -16.19 -19.53 18.99
CA ALA A 150 -15.15 -20.09 18.13
C ALA A 150 -15.21 -19.47 16.74
N LEU A 151 -16.42 -19.36 16.16
CA LEU A 151 -16.60 -18.70 14.87
C LEU A 151 -16.23 -17.21 14.94
N ARG A 152 -16.60 -16.53 16.04
CA ARG A 152 -16.23 -15.12 16.23
C ARG A 152 -14.72 -14.92 16.28
N ALA A 153 -13.99 -15.79 17.00
CA ALA A 153 -12.53 -15.70 17.09
C ALA A 153 -11.89 -15.79 15.69
N LEU A 154 -12.33 -16.75 14.87
CA LEU A 154 -11.87 -16.88 13.48
C LEU A 154 -12.21 -15.63 12.64
N LEU A 155 -13.44 -15.13 12.72
CA LEU A 155 -13.88 -13.94 11.99
C LEU A 155 -13.14 -12.67 12.44
N GLU A 156 -12.80 -12.54 13.72
CA GLU A 156 -12.06 -11.40 14.27
C GLU A 156 -10.61 -11.42 13.83
N GLU A 157 -9.97 -12.61 13.79
CA GLU A 157 -8.61 -12.78 13.27
C GLU A 157 -8.52 -12.41 11.78
N HIS A 158 -9.43 -12.96 10.96
CA HIS A 158 -9.47 -12.63 9.54
C HIS A 158 -9.75 -11.14 9.32
N LEU A 159 -10.72 -10.54 10.04
CA LEU A 159 -11.01 -9.11 9.94
C LEU A 159 -9.78 -8.25 10.24
N GLU A 160 -9.00 -8.60 11.25
CA GLU A 160 -7.77 -7.87 11.58
C GLU A 160 -6.77 -7.94 10.43
N GLN A 161 -6.65 -9.09 9.77
CA GLN A 161 -5.80 -9.27 8.61
C GLN A 161 -6.26 -8.43 7.42
N GLU A 162 -7.57 -8.49 7.07
CA GLU A 162 -8.17 -7.66 6.01
C GLU A 162 -7.97 -6.17 6.25
N GLN A 163 -8.04 -5.74 7.51
CA GLN A 163 -7.75 -4.34 7.85
C GLN A 163 -6.30 -3.97 7.64
N ARG A 164 -5.35 -4.90 7.86
CA ARG A 164 -3.92 -4.71 7.57
C ARG A 164 -3.68 -4.61 6.06
N HIS A 165 -4.28 -5.52 5.27
CA HIS A 165 -4.23 -5.47 3.81
C HIS A 165 -4.78 -4.14 3.28
N LEU A 166 -5.98 -3.76 3.69
CA LEU A 166 -6.59 -2.49 3.31
C LEU A 166 -5.73 -1.29 3.69
N ALA A 167 -5.09 -1.30 4.86
CA ALA A 167 -4.18 -0.24 5.28
C ALA A 167 -2.94 -0.17 4.38
N ALA A 168 -2.38 -1.32 4.00
CA ALA A 168 -1.24 -1.42 3.09
C ALA A 168 -1.61 -0.91 1.68
N PHE A 169 -2.74 -1.32 1.12
CA PHE A 169 -3.23 -0.78 -0.17
C PHE A 169 -3.56 0.72 -0.09
N ASN A 170 -4.06 1.20 1.05
CA ASN A 170 -4.24 2.63 1.28
C ASN A 170 -2.92 3.41 1.30
N ALA A 171 -1.84 2.81 1.80
CA ALA A 171 -0.51 3.42 1.77
C ALA A 171 0.10 3.37 0.36
N LEU A 172 -0.14 2.29 -0.38
CA LEU A 172 0.38 2.05 -1.71
C LEU A 172 -0.30 2.92 -2.79
N LEU A 173 -1.65 3.01 -2.75
CA LEU A 173 -2.42 3.68 -3.80
C LEU A 173 -2.84 5.09 -3.40
N PRO A 174 -2.46 6.13 -4.16
CA PRO A 174 -3.02 7.46 -4.05
C PRO A 174 -4.55 7.42 -4.25
N TRP A 175 -5.27 8.32 -3.57
CA TRP A 175 -6.73 8.34 -3.60
C TRP A 175 -7.33 8.42 -5.03
N ARG A 176 -6.64 9.09 -5.96
CA ARG A 176 -7.05 9.21 -7.37
C ARG A 176 -6.96 7.90 -8.15
N CYS A 177 -6.13 6.98 -7.68
CA CYS A 177 -5.97 5.67 -8.29
C CYS A 177 -6.92 4.63 -7.70
N ARG A 178 -7.63 4.96 -6.60
CA ARG A 178 -8.60 4.08 -5.96
C ARG A 178 -9.91 4.09 -6.73
N SER A 179 -10.71 3.03 -6.55
CA SER A 179 -12.03 2.93 -7.15
C SER A 179 -12.95 4.06 -6.66
N ARG A 180 -13.70 4.66 -7.56
CA ARG A 180 -14.74 5.65 -7.24
C ARG A 180 -15.97 5.02 -6.61
N LEU A 181 -16.08 3.70 -6.64
CA LEU A 181 -17.23 2.93 -6.15
C LEU A 181 -17.02 2.38 -4.73
N LEU A 182 -16.11 2.95 -3.92
CA LEU A 182 -15.81 2.44 -2.57
C LEU A 182 -17.04 2.31 -1.67
N VAL A 183 -18.01 3.23 -1.77
CA VAL A 183 -19.26 3.14 -1.02
C VAL A 183 -20.07 1.92 -1.47
N LEU A 184 -20.11 1.66 -2.78
CA LEU A 184 -20.80 0.49 -3.33
C LEU A 184 -20.14 -0.81 -2.85
N TRP A 185 -18.81 -0.87 -2.84
CA TRP A 185 -18.08 -2.05 -2.35
C TRP A 185 -18.34 -2.32 -0.87
N ARG A 186 -18.45 -1.29 -0.05
CA ARG A 186 -18.83 -1.41 1.36
C ARG A 186 -20.25 -1.98 1.52
N ILE A 187 -21.19 -1.46 0.76
CA ILE A 187 -22.60 -1.94 0.78
C ILE A 187 -22.66 -3.38 0.28
N ALA A 188 -22.03 -3.69 -0.84
CA ALA A 188 -22.03 -5.03 -1.40
C ALA A 188 -21.38 -6.03 -0.43
N GLY A 189 -20.24 -5.69 0.17
CA GLY A 189 -19.60 -6.50 1.19
C GLY A 189 -20.49 -6.72 2.41
N ALA A 190 -21.09 -5.67 2.95
CA ALA A 190 -22.00 -5.78 4.07
C ALA A 190 -23.22 -6.68 3.77
N LEU A 191 -23.82 -6.54 2.59
CA LEU A 191 -24.94 -7.39 2.17
C LEU A 191 -24.51 -8.86 1.99
N THR A 192 -23.34 -9.11 1.39
CA THR A 192 -22.78 -10.45 1.24
C THR A 192 -22.56 -11.10 2.60
N GLY A 193 -21.92 -10.40 3.54
CA GLY A 193 -21.69 -10.89 4.89
C GLY A 193 -22.98 -11.10 5.68
N LEU A 194 -23.96 -10.21 5.52
CA LEU A 194 -25.27 -10.31 6.18
C LEU A 194 -26.03 -11.56 5.69
N VAL A 195 -26.13 -11.77 4.38
CA VAL A 195 -26.80 -12.95 3.81
C VAL A 195 -26.12 -14.24 4.27
N ALA A 196 -24.80 -14.27 4.24
CA ALA A 196 -24.02 -15.41 4.73
C ALA A 196 -24.30 -15.68 6.22
N ALA A 197 -24.28 -14.65 7.06
CA ALA A 197 -24.50 -14.78 8.51
C ALA A 197 -25.94 -15.21 8.85
N LEU A 198 -26.94 -14.70 8.14
CA LEU A 198 -28.32 -15.12 8.30
C LEU A 198 -28.56 -16.57 7.89
N GLY A 199 -27.76 -17.11 6.95
CA GLY A 199 -27.72 -18.53 6.59
C GLY A 199 -27.06 -19.44 7.66
N GLY A 200 -26.43 -18.83 8.69
CA GLY A 200 -25.76 -19.50 9.78
C GLY A 200 -24.30 -19.85 9.53
N ARG A 201 -23.67 -20.54 10.50
CA ARG A 201 -22.23 -20.87 10.50
C ARG A 201 -21.75 -21.42 9.15
N ARG A 202 -22.43 -22.43 8.63
CA ARG A 202 -22.03 -23.10 7.39
C ARG A 202 -22.06 -22.18 6.16
N TRP A 203 -23.07 -21.31 6.05
CA TRP A 203 -23.14 -20.32 4.96
C TRP A 203 -22.03 -19.30 5.09
N THR A 204 -21.72 -18.88 6.30
CA THR A 204 -20.61 -17.96 6.59
C THR A 204 -19.29 -18.55 6.12
N LEU A 205 -18.94 -19.77 6.58
CA LEU A 205 -17.69 -20.42 6.22
C LEU A 205 -17.60 -20.75 4.72
N ALA A 206 -18.69 -21.21 4.11
CA ALA A 206 -18.73 -21.47 2.67
C ALA A 206 -18.58 -20.17 1.85
N THR A 207 -19.12 -19.06 2.33
CA THR A 207 -18.96 -17.75 1.70
C THR A 207 -17.52 -17.28 1.76
N ILE A 208 -16.88 -17.39 2.92
CA ILE A 208 -15.45 -17.09 3.08
C ILE A 208 -14.65 -17.94 2.09
N ALA A 209 -14.79 -19.26 2.12
CA ALA A 209 -14.07 -20.14 1.21
C ALA A 209 -14.32 -19.85 -0.28
N ALA A 210 -15.50 -19.33 -0.66
CA ALA A 210 -15.79 -18.94 -2.04
C ALA A 210 -15.13 -17.60 -2.42
N VAL A 211 -15.16 -16.62 -1.54
CA VAL A 211 -14.50 -15.31 -1.73
C VAL A 211 -13.00 -15.51 -1.85
N GLU A 212 -12.38 -16.19 -0.89
CA GLU A 212 -10.92 -16.34 -0.84
C GLU A 212 -10.39 -17.21 -1.99
N ARG A 213 -11.16 -18.18 -2.46
CA ARG A 213 -10.81 -18.93 -3.69
C ARG A 213 -10.79 -18.02 -4.92
N PHE A 214 -11.69 -17.06 -4.99
CA PHE A 214 -11.68 -16.08 -6.07
C PHE A 214 -10.47 -15.15 -5.95
N VAL A 215 -10.21 -14.64 -4.76
CA VAL A 215 -9.11 -13.71 -4.47
C VAL A 215 -7.75 -14.37 -4.72
N ASP A 216 -7.54 -15.62 -4.30
CA ASP A 216 -6.34 -16.43 -4.60
C ASP A 216 -6.04 -16.46 -6.11
N ARG A 217 -7.04 -16.77 -6.95
CA ARG A 217 -6.86 -16.75 -8.41
C ARG A 217 -6.54 -15.36 -8.93
N HIS A 218 -7.18 -14.34 -8.37
CA HIS A 218 -6.98 -12.96 -8.80
C HIS A 218 -5.56 -12.45 -8.49
N TYR A 219 -5.04 -12.75 -7.31
CA TYR A 219 -3.65 -12.44 -6.97
C TYR A 219 -2.67 -13.26 -7.81
N LEU A 220 -2.95 -14.54 -8.07
CA LEU A 220 -2.09 -15.36 -8.92
C LEU A 220 -1.93 -14.76 -10.32
N GLU A 221 -3.04 -14.38 -10.97
CA GLU A 221 -2.99 -13.72 -12.28
C GLU A 221 -2.13 -12.44 -12.28
N GLN A 222 -2.18 -11.66 -11.22
CA GLN A 222 -1.38 -10.44 -11.09
C GLN A 222 0.10 -10.73 -10.86
N ILE A 223 0.41 -11.72 -10.03
CA ILE A 223 1.77 -12.19 -9.76
C ILE A 223 2.41 -12.64 -11.07
N GLU A 224 1.73 -13.51 -11.85
CA GLU A 224 2.20 -13.99 -13.15
C GLU A 224 2.46 -12.84 -14.13
N GLN A 225 1.54 -11.87 -14.21
CA GLN A 225 1.69 -10.68 -15.06
C GLN A 225 2.89 -9.83 -14.64
N LEU A 226 3.10 -9.66 -13.34
CA LEU A 226 4.20 -8.86 -12.82
C LEU A 226 5.55 -9.58 -13.02
N GLU A 227 5.63 -10.88 -12.75
CA GLU A 227 6.81 -11.70 -12.99
C GLU A 227 7.22 -11.69 -14.47
N ALA A 228 6.26 -11.86 -15.38
CA ALA A 228 6.51 -11.76 -16.81
C ALA A 228 7.05 -10.37 -17.21
N SER A 229 6.57 -9.30 -16.55
CA SER A 229 7.00 -7.92 -16.85
C SER A 229 8.43 -7.60 -16.39
N ILE A 230 8.92 -8.30 -15.38
CA ILE A 230 10.28 -8.11 -14.82
C ILE A 230 11.27 -9.19 -15.27
N GLY A 231 10.83 -10.10 -16.15
CA GLY A 231 11.69 -11.14 -16.73
C GLY A 231 12.06 -12.27 -15.75
N LEU A 232 11.31 -12.44 -14.66
CA LEU A 232 11.46 -13.57 -13.74
C LEU A 232 10.60 -14.74 -14.24
N PRO A 233 11.14 -15.97 -14.34
CA PRO A 233 10.32 -17.15 -14.63
C PRO A 233 9.41 -17.45 -13.42
N TYR A 234 8.14 -17.68 -13.69
CA TYR A 234 7.20 -18.18 -12.69
C TYR A 234 7.73 -19.50 -12.11
N GLN A 235 7.97 -19.52 -10.82
CA GLN A 235 8.20 -20.76 -10.07
C GLN A 235 6.92 -21.04 -9.27
N GLU A 236 6.19 -22.06 -9.68
CA GLU A 236 5.05 -22.55 -8.91
C GLU A 236 5.53 -22.93 -7.51
N PRO A 237 4.87 -22.48 -6.43
CA PRO A 237 5.21 -22.93 -5.09
C PRO A 237 5.10 -24.44 -5.07
N GLN A 238 6.19 -25.14 -4.78
CA GLN A 238 6.17 -26.58 -4.60
C GLN A 238 5.26 -26.86 -3.40
N THR A 239 4.00 -27.17 -3.68
CA THR A 239 3.14 -27.82 -2.70
C THR A 239 3.78 -29.15 -2.39
N SER A 240 4.52 -29.21 -1.29
CA SER A 240 5.02 -30.46 -0.73
C SER A 240 3.84 -31.40 -0.49
N ARG A 241 3.56 -32.25 -1.48
CA ARG A 241 2.85 -33.50 -1.28
C ARG A 241 3.78 -34.45 -0.53
N ASN A 242 4.18 -34.11 0.67
CA ASN A 242 4.83 -35.06 1.55
C ASN A 242 4.10 -35.08 2.87
N ALA A 243 3.69 -36.28 3.25
CA ALA A 243 3.02 -36.66 4.45
C ALA A 243 3.51 -35.88 5.67
N ILE A 244 2.53 -35.43 6.46
CA ILE A 244 2.73 -34.88 7.79
C ILE A 244 3.28 -36.02 8.66
N GLU A 245 4.57 -36.00 8.94
CA GLU A 245 5.12 -36.63 10.13
C GLU A 245 4.89 -35.68 11.32
N PRO A 246 4.43 -36.17 12.48
CA PRO A 246 4.22 -35.34 13.67
C PRO A 246 5.56 -35.08 14.39
N GLY A 247 6.33 -34.17 13.90
CA GLY A 247 7.56 -33.73 14.53
C GLY A 247 7.64 -32.21 14.41
N GLY A 248 7.59 -31.51 15.54
CA GLY A 248 7.61 -30.08 15.64
C GLY A 248 8.73 -29.46 14.79
N VAL A 249 8.33 -28.69 13.82
CA VAL A 249 9.21 -27.73 13.14
C VAL A 249 8.71 -26.37 13.53
N ASP A 250 9.53 -25.67 14.31
CA ASP A 250 9.40 -24.24 14.56
C ASP A 250 9.10 -23.54 13.23
N CYS A 251 7.85 -23.10 13.10
CA CYS A 251 7.50 -22.12 12.08
C CYS A 251 8.40 -20.91 12.36
N PRO A 252 9.32 -20.53 11.48
CA PRO A 252 9.93 -19.23 11.64
C PRO A 252 8.74 -18.27 11.57
N THR A 253 8.49 -17.57 12.66
CA THR A 253 7.56 -16.47 12.77
C THR A 253 8.04 -15.38 11.81
N GLY A 254 7.89 -15.66 10.52
CA GLY A 254 7.91 -14.70 9.46
C GLY A 254 6.60 -13.94 9.54
N VAL A 255 6.48 -13.14 10.60
CA VAL A 255 5.64 -11.96 10.58
C VAL A 255 5.81 -11.37 9.20
N CYS A 256 4.71 -11.25 8.44
CA CYS A 256 4.59 -10.21 7.46
C CYS A 256 4.75 -8.90 8.25
N ALA A 257 5.96 -8.63 8.66
CA ALA A 257 6.39 -7.32 9.07
C ALA A 257 6.36 -6.51 7.78
N VAL A 258 5.14 -6.08 7.41
CA VAL A 258 5.02 -4.71 6.98
C VAL A 258 5.66 -3.97 8.13
N ALA A 259 6.98 -3.83 8.06
CA ALA A 259 7.74 -3.05 9.01
C ALA A 259 6.93 -1.79 9.18
N GLY A 260 6.56 -1.48 10.43
CA GLY A 260 5.74 -0.32 10.75
C GLY A 260 6.51 0.98 10.47
N GLY A 261 6.96 1.11 9.27
CA GLY A 261 7.51 2.26 8.59
C GLY A 261 6.74 2.40 7.30
N ASN A 262 6.14 3.55 7.11
CA ASN A 262 5.50 4.07 5.90
C ASN A 262 6.48 4.11 4.70
N THR A 263 7.07 2.98 4.31
CA THR A 263 7.87 2.89 3.08
C THR A 263 6.93 2.44 1.96
N PRO A 264 6.60 3.33 1.01
CA PRO A 264 5.91 2.91 -0.19
C PRO A 264 6.79 1.86 -0.89
N VAL A 265 6.16 0.83 -1.45
CA VAL A 265 6.81 -0.17 -2.30
C VAL A 265 7.71 0.53 -3.31
N ALA A 266 9.02 0.31 -3.23
CA ALA A 266 9.99 1.12 -3.96
C ALA A 266 10.23 0.64 -5.39
N ASN A 267 9.85 -0.62 -5.71
CA ASN A 267 10.08 -1.22 -7.02
C ASN A 267 9.12 -2.39 -7.30
N ALA A 268 9.18 -2.93 -8.52
CA ALA A 268 8.32 -4.06 -8.94
C ALA A 268 8.57 -5.36 -8.16
N VAL A 269 9.79 -5.57 -7.65
CA VAL A 269 10.14 -6.75 -6.85
C VAL A 269 9.47 -6.69 -5.48
N GLU A 270 9.50 -5.54 -4.81
CA GLU A 270 8.81 -5.35 -3.53
C GLU A 270 7.29 -5.48 -3.69
N LEU A 271 6.73 -4.99 -4.81
CA LEU A 271 5.31 -5.18 -5.13
C LEU A 271 4.99 -6.66 -5.31
N LEU A 272 5.85 -7.41 -6.00
CA LEU A 272 5.69 -8.85 -6.20
C LEU A 272 5.65 -9.60 -4.86
N GLU A 273 6.60 -9.33 -3.97
CA GLU A 273 6.65 -9.95 -2.65
C GLU A 273 5.44 -9.57 -1.79
N PHE A 274 4.98 -8.33 -1.88
CA PHE A 274 3.76 -7.88 -1.21
C PHE A 274 2.52 -8.65 -1.70
N LEU A 275 2.33 -8.78 -3.03
CA LEU A 275 1.19 -9.53 -3.59
C LEU A 275 1.26 -11.02 -3.24
N LYS A 276 2.46 -11.62 -3.22
CA LYS A 276 2.66 -13.01 -2.79
C LYS A 276 2.27 -13.21 -1.32
N ALA A 277 2.64 -12.27 -0.46
CA ALA A 277 2.29 -12.31 0.96
C ALA A 277 0.77 -12.19 1.17
N CYS A 278 0.10 -11.23 0.51
CA CYS A 278 -1.36 -11.12 0.55
C CYS A 278 -2.01 -12.43 0.09
N ARG A 279 -1.61 -12.97 -1.06
CA ARG A 279 -2.13 -14.24 -1.57
C ARG A 279 -1.97 -15.39 -0.57
N GLN A 280 -0.84 -15.47 0.12
CA GLN A 280 -0.62 -16.52 1.13
C GLN A 280 -1.60 -16.41 2.30
N ASP A 281 -1.89 -15.19 2.73
CA ASP A 281 -2.88 -14.93 3.79
C ASP A 281 -4.29 -15.33 3.34
N GLU A 282 -4.71 -15.01 2.09
CA GLU A 282 -6.01 -15.41 1.54
C GLU A 282 -6.14 -16.92 1.41
N CYS A 283 -5.07 -17.61 1.01
CA CYS A 283 -5.05 -19.08 1.00
C CYS A 283 -5.28 -19.64 2.41
N ARG A 284 -4.71 -19.05 3.43
CA ARG A 284 -4.91 -19.45 4.83
C ARG A 284 -6.36 -19.23 5.26
N HIS A 285 -6.95 -18.05 5.00
CA HIS A 285 -8.36 -17.75 5.31
C HIS A 285 -9.31 -18.78 4.66
N ARG A 286 -9.04 -19.12 3.40
CA ARG A 286 -9.79 -20.17 2.68
C ARG A 286 -9.67 -21.52 3.39
N ASP A 287 -8.46 -21.93 3.73
CA ASP A 287 -8.17 -23.24 4.29
C ASP A 287 -8.71 -23.36 5.72
N ASP A 288 -8.65 -22.30 6.52
CA ASP A 288 -9.27 -22.23 7.84
C ASP A 288 -10.79 -22.38 7.75
N ALA A 289 -11.43 -21.68 6.80
CA ALA A 289 -12.87 -21.80 6.59
C ALA A 289 -13.28 -23.21 6.13
N LEU A 290 -12.49 -23.84 5.26
CA LEU A 290 -12.73 -25.22 4.79
C LEU A 290 -12.53 -26.21 5.93
N SER A 291 -11.50 -26.07 6.75
CA SER A 291 -11.24 -26.93 7.91
C SER A 291 -12.39 -26.85 8.91
N ALA A 292 -12.87 -25.64 9.20
CA ALA A 292 -14.00 -25.42 10.08
C ALA A 292 -15.34 -25.97 9.53
N LEU A 293 -15.48 -26.09 8.20
CA LEU A 293 -16.64 -26.74 7.55
C LEU A 293 -16.60 -28.27 7.67
N ASP A 294 -15.41 -28.85 7.81
CA ASP A 294 -15.23 -30.29 7.90
C ASP A 294 -15.40 -30.84 9.32
N GLU A 295 -15.64 -30.01 10.31
CA GLU A 295 -15.93 -30.41 11.68
C GLU A 295 -17.19 -31.32 11.75
N PRO A 296 -17.21 -32.37 12.62
CA PRO A 296 -18.28 -33.37 12.68
C PRO A 296 -19.68 -32.81 12.91
N ASP A 297 -19.79 -31.74 13.72
CA ASP A 297 -21.06 -31.07 14.04
C ASP A 297 -21.69 -30.41 12.83
N ASP A 298 -20.88 -29.83 11.93
CA ASP A 298 -21.35 -29.22 10.71
C ASP A 298 -21.72 -30.25 9.62
N ARG A 299 -21.05 -31.41 9.59
CA ARG A 299 -21.38 -32.52 8.67
C ARG A 299 -22.73 -33.17 8.98
N ALA A 300 -23.00 -33.43 10.25
CA ALA A 300 -24.23 -34.11 10.67
C ALA A 300 -25.50 -33.30 10.42
N SER A 301 -25.43 -31.98 10.56
CA SER A 301 -26.59 -31.09 10.37
C SER A 301 -27.00 -30.92 8.90
N TYR A 302 -26.12 -31.24 7.95
CA TYR A 302 -26.33 -30.99 6.52
C TYR A 302 -26.87 -32.18 5.70
N GLN A 303 -26.62 -33.42 6.15
CA GLN A 303 -27.05 -34.62 5.40
C GLN A 303 -28.59 -34.71 5.20
N ASN A 304 -29.37 -33.95 5.96
CA ASN A 304 -30.83 -34.02 5.94
C ASN A 304 -31.58 -32.91 5.16
N ARG A 305 -30.90 -31.99 4.43
CA ARG A 305 -31.58 -30.83 3.79
C ARG A 305 -31.14 -30.58 2.34
N GLY A 306 -31.64 -31.40 1.41
CA GLY A 306 -31.32 -31.31 -0.03
C GLY A 306 -31.59 -29.94 -0.68
N LEU A 307 -32.61 -29.16 -0.23
CA LEU A 307 -32.89 -27.83 -0.74
C LEU A 307 -31.90 -26.76 -0.22
N GLY A 308 -31.49 -26.85 1.05
CA GLY A 308 -30.54 -25.93 1.62
C GLY A 308 -29.13 -26.06 1.01
N ALA A 309 -28.73 -27.29 0.62
CA ALA A 309 -27.46 -27.51 -0.07
C ALA A 309 -27.44 -26.88 -1.45
N ARG A 310 -28.51 -27.03 -2.23
CA ARG A 310 -28.61 -26.39 -3.55
C ARG A 310 -28.61 -24.88 -3.47
N ALA A 311 -29.30 -24.33 -2.48
CA ALA A 311 -29.31 -22.89 -2.23
C ALA A 311 -27.92 -22.34 -1.89
N LEU A 312 -27.16 -23.06 -1.05
CA LEU A 312 -25.78 -22.67 -0.69
C LEU A 312 -24.84 -22.72 -1.90
N VAL A 313 -24.92 -23.79 -2.72
CA VAL A 313 -24.11 -23.88 -3.95
C VAL A 313 -24.47 -22.74 -4.91
N GLY A 314 -25.77 -22.43 -5.07
CA GLY A 314 -26.22 -21.29 -5.87
C GLY A 314 -25.73 -19.96 -5.35
N TRP A 315 -25.71 -19.80 -4.03
CA TRP A 315 -25.17 -18.62 -3.37
C TRP A 315 -23.66 -18.45 -3.61
N CYS A 316 -22.85 -19.47 -3.38
CA CYS A 316 -21.41 -19.44 -3.63
C CYS A 316 -21.10 -19.13 -5.11
N ALA A 317 -21.87 -19.71 -6.06
CA ALA A 317 -21.74 -19.38 -7.47
C ALA A 317 -22.12 -17.92 -7.79
N LEU A 318 -23.09 -17.34 -7.09
CA LEU A 318 -23.46 -15.94 -7.21
C LEU A 318 -22.35 -15.03 -6.68
N VAL A 319 -21.76 -15.38 -5.54
CA VAL A 319 -20.62 -14.65 -4.94
C VAL A 319 -19.43 -14.67 -5.89
N ASP A 320 -19.05 -15.82 -6.43
CA ASP A 320 -17.92 -15.94 -7.38
C ASP A 320 -18.16 -15.07 -8.63
N ARG A 321 -19.34 -15.16 -9.26
CA ARG A 321 -19.70 -14.33 -10.43
C ARG A 321 -19.75 -12.84 -10.09
N GLY A 322 -20.28 -12.48 -8.93
CA GLY A 322 -20.33 -11.13 -8.42
C GLY A 322 -18.93 -10.54 -8.23
N SER A 323 -17.99 -11.33 -7.70
CA SER A 323 -16.60 -10.94 -7.53
C SER A 323 -15.90 -10.67 -8.88
N VAL A 324 -16.14 -11.52 -9.90
CA VAL A 324 -15.62 -11.28 -11.26
C VAL A 324 -16.12 -9.95 -11.82
N MET A 325 -17.42 -9.66 -11.66
CA MET A 325 -18.00 -8.39 -12.13
C MET A 325 -17.48 -7.20 -11.35
N ALA A 326 -17.32 -7.35 -10.03
CA ALA A 326 -16.78 -6.32 -9.16
C ALA A 326 -15.35 -5.92 -9.56
N VAL A 327 -14.47 -6.89 -9.81
CA VAL A 327 -13.10 -6.65 -10.28
C VAL A 327 -13.09 -5.92 -11.62
N LYS A 328 -13.92 -6.34 -12.59
CA LYS A 328 -14.03 -5.65 -13.89
C LYS A 328 -14.47 -4.20 -13.72
N ALA A 329 -15.47 -3.95 -12.88
CA ALA A 329 -15.95 -2.59 -12.61
C ALA A 329 -14.90 -1.74 -11.85
N ALA A 330 -14.21 -2.33 -10.87
CA ALA A 330 -13.16 -1.64 -10.13
C ALA A 330 -11.95 -1.28 -11.00
N LYS A 331 -11.55 -2.17 -11.93
CA LYS A 331 -10.47 -1.90 -12.89
C LYS A 331 -10.80 -0.75 -13.85
N ALA A 332 -12.07 -0.57 -14.20
CA ALA A 332 -12.53 0.43 -15.15
C ALA A 332 -12.77 1.82 -14.54
N LEU A 333 -13.17 1.88 -13.25
CA LEU A 333 -13.63 3.09 -12.55
C LEU A 333 -12.80 3.43 -11.32
#